data_a395c517c02825b882a7c4644e2f32ac
#
_entry.id   a395c517c02825b882a7c4644e2f32ac
#
_cell.length_a   1.000
_cell.length_b   1.000
_cell.length_c   1.000
_cell.angle_alpha   90.00
_cell.angle_beta   90.00
_cell.angle_gamma   90.00
#
_symmetry.space_group_name_H-M   'P 1'
#
loop_
_entity.id
_entity.type
_entity.pdbx_description
1 polymer ?
#
loop_
_entity_poly.entity_id
_entity_poly.type
_entity_poly.pdbx_seq_one_letter_code
_entity_poly.pdbx_strand_id
1 'polypeptide(L)'
;MGANPFCQTNIPQTMFSFGSSNPVYGITTNPYDKTRSPGGSSSGEAALIASGGSILGLGTDVGGSLRIPAAFCGTVTLKPTTGRIFEGGRRRAVS
;
A
#
# COMPACT_ATOMS: atom_id res chain seq x y z
N MET A 1 -19.96 6.77 2.19
CA MET A 1 -19.84 6.28 3.58
C MET A 1 -19.14 7.30 4.49
N GLY A 2 -18.87 8.52 4.03
CA GLY A 2 -18.36 9.61 4.86
C GLY A 2 -16.87 9.54 5.24
N ALA A 3 -16.09 8.61 4.68
CA ALA A 3 -14.66 8.60 4.89
C ALA A 3 -14.01 9.80 4.19
N ASN A 4 -13.06 10.44 4.87
CA ASN A 4 -12.33 11.57 4.32
C ASN A 4 -10.90 11.15 3.95
N PRO A 5 -10.56 11.02 2.65
CA PRO A 5 -9.19 10.76 2.24
C PRO A 5 -8.33 12.00 2.53
N PHE A 6 -7.26 11.85 3.28
CA PHE A 6 -6.43 12.96 3.73
C PHE A 6 -5.00 12.97 3.18
N CYS A 7 -4.53 11.83 2.67
CA CYS A 7 -3.20 11.75 2.03
C CYS A 7 -3.13 10.62 1.01
N GLN A 8 -2.12 10.70 0.16
CA GLN A 8 -1.69 9.63 -0.71
C GLN A 8 -0.31 9.16 -0.26
N THR A 9 -0.17 7.87 -0.01
CA THR A 9 1.04 7.27 0.54
C THR A 9 2.02 6.85 -0.55
N ASN A 10 3.28 6.67 -0.17
CA ASN A 10 4.37 6.32 -1.08
C ASN A 10 4.20 4.90 -1.65
N ILE A 11 4.54 4.75 -2.92
CA ILE A 11 4.57 3.49 -3.66
C ILE A 11 5.89 3.39 -4.44
N PRO A 12 6.37 2.18 -4.80
CA PRO A 12 7.52 2.04 -5.67
C PRO A 12 7.19 2.54 -7.08
N GLN A 13 8.23 2.95 -7.79
CA GLN A 13 8.11 3.35 -9.19
C GLN A 13 7.42 2.25 -10.00
N THR A 14 6.44 2.64 -10.83
CA THR A 14 5.61 1.75 -11.65
C THR A 14 4.75 0.71 -10.90
N MET A 15 4.85 0.62 -9.59
CA MET A 15 4.19 -0.41 -8.74
C MET A 15 4.60 -1.88 -9.04
N PHE A 16 5.60 -2.11 -9.91
CA PHE A 16 6.10 -3.45 -10.25
C PHE A 16 7.25 -3.92 -9.34
N SER A 17 7.17 -3.58 -8.07
CA SER A 17 8.16 -4.00 -7.09
C SER A 17 7.50 -4.25 -5.74
N PHE A 18 8.01 -5.22 -4.99
CA PHE A 18 7.68 -5.42 -3.58
C PHE A 18 8.55 -4.57 -2.64
N GLY A 19 9.36 -3.68 -3.19
CA GLY A 19 10.05 -2.62 -2.47
C GLY A 19 9.18 -1.37 -2.31
N SER A 20 9.80 -0.25 -1.96
CA SER A 20 9.11 1.00 -1.63
C SER A 20 9.82 2.26 -2.11
N SER A 21 10.61 2.15 -3.18
CA SER A 21 11.45 3.25 -3.67
C SER A 21 10.89 3.92 -4.91
N ASN A 22 10.92 5.24 -4.95
CA ASN A 22 10.74 6.02 -6.16
C ASN A 22 11.62 7.28 -6.14
N PRO A 23 11.91 7.88 -7.31
CA PRO A 23 12.83 9.02 -7.40
C PRO A 23 12.26 10.35 -6.86
N VAL A 24 10.95 10.44 -6.64
CA VAL A 24 10.29 11.67 -6.20
C VAL A 24 10.30 11.77 -4.67
N TYR A 25 9.91 10.69 -4.00
CA TYR A 25 9.71 10.66 -2.55
C TYR A 25 10.71 9.76 -1.81
N GLY A 26 11.62 9.11 -2.54
CA GLY A 26 12.63 8.25 -1.96
C GLY A 26 12.09 6.89 -1.50
N ILE A 27 12.56 6.43 -0.37
CA ILE A 27 12.31 5.08 0.16
C ILE A 27 11.47 5.17 1.43
N THR A 28 10.39 4.41 1.47
CA THR A 28 9.65 4.14 2.71
C THR A 28 10.30 2.96 3.43
N THR A 29 10.51 3.08 4.72
CA THR A 29 11.07 2.02 5.56
C THR A 29 10.00 1.40 6.45
N ASN A 30 10.28 0.20 6.95
CA ASN A 30 9.40 -0.45 7.91
C ASN A 30 9.39 0.35 9.23
N PRO A 31 8.23 0.68 9.81
CA PRO A 31 8.15 1.50 11.02
C PRO A 31 8.77 0.84 12.26
N TYR A 32 8.85 -0.48 12.30
CA TYR A 32 9.46 -1.22 13.41
C TYR A 32 10.97 -1.37 13.26
N ASP A 33 11.50 -1.36 12.02
CA ASP A 33 12.93 -1.48 11.74
C ASP A 33 13.25 -0.71 10.46
N LYS A 34 13.84 0.46 10.61
CA LYS A 34 14.16 1.36 9.49
C LYS A 34 15.21 0.81 8.51
N THR A 35 15.87 -0.28 8.86
CA THR A 35 16.81 -0.98 7.95
C THR A 35 16.09 -1.96 7.02
N ARG A 36 14.80 -2.20 7.24
CA ARG A 36 13.99 -3.15 6.49
C ARG A 36 12.95 -2.47 5.60
N SER A 37 12.55 -3.18 4.56
CA SER A 37 11.44 -2.78 3.71
C SER A 37 10.09 -2.96 4.43
N PRO A 38 9.12 -2.08 4.21
CA PRO A 38 7.74 -2.30 4.65
C PRO A 38 6.99 -3.27 3.72
N GLY A 39 7.64 -3.81 2.69
CA GLY A 39 6.99 -4.53 1.60
C GLY A 39 6.40 -3.57 0.57
N GLY A 40 5.74 -4.10 -0.45
CA GLY A 40 5.12 -3.30 -1.52
C GLY A 40 4.15 -4.13 -2.35
N SER A 41 3.48 -3.42 -3.24
CA SER A 41 3.65 -2.00 -3.64
C SER A 41 2.86 -0.99 -2.79
N SER A 42 1.89 -1.39 -1.97
CA SER A 42 1.18 -0.49 -1.03
C SER A 42 2.02 -0.21 0.23
N SER A 43 3.28 0.19 0.03
CA SER A 43 4.31 0.29 1.06
C SER A 43 4.03 1.40 2.07
N GLY A 44 3.75 2.60 1.59
CA GLY A 44 3.48 3.75 2.44
C GLY A 44 2.20 3.60 3.24
N GLU A 45 1.19 2.93 2.67
CA GLU A 45 -0.08 2.68 3.35
C GLU A 45 0.10 1.77 4.57
N ALA A 46 0.77 0.62 4.37
CA ALA A 46 1.04 -0.29 5.48
C ALA A 46 1.93 0.36 6.54
N ALA A 47 2.95 1.12 6.14
CA ALA A 47 3.81 1.83 7.08
C ALA A 47 3.05 2.91 7.88
N LEU A 48 2.17 3.66 7.23
CA LEU A 48 1.35 4.68 7.88
C LEU A 48 0.39 4.09 8.92
N ILE A 49 -0.31 3.00 8.56
CA ILE A 49 -1.22 2.31 9.47
C ILE A 49 -0.44 1.70 10.64
N ALA A 50 0.66 0.99 10.36
CA ALA A 50 1.49 0.37 11.40
C ALA A 50 2.10 1.37 12.38
N SER A 51 2.37 2.60 11.94
CA SER A 51 2.85 3.69 12.81
C SER A 51 1.74 4.44 13.54
N GLY A 52 0.48 4.06 13.36
CA GLY A 52 -0.67 4.73 13.99
C GLY A 52 -1.09 6.04 13.31
N GLY A 53 -0.55 6.35 12.15
CA GLY A 53 -0.89 7.57 11.41
C GLY A 53 -2.24 7.54 10.68
N SER A 54 -2.80 6.35 10.48
CA SER A 54 -4.13 6.13 9.94
C SER A 54 -4.75 4.88 10.55
N ILE A 55 -6.07 4.86 10.66
CA ILE A 55 -6.82 3.70 11.16
C ILE A 55 -7.33 2.80 10.04
N LEU A 56 -7.42 3.31 8.81
CA LEU A 56 -7.90 2.61 7.63
C LEU A 56 -7.20 3.16 6.40
N GLY A 57 -6.95 2.30 5.44
CA GLY A 57 -6.34 2.68 4.19
C GLY A 57 -6.77 1.83 3.01
N LEU A 58 -6.44 2.30 1.83
CA LEU A 58 -6.69 1.62 0.56
C LEU A 58 -5.37 1.26 -0.10
N GLY A 59 -5.25 0.02 -0.51
CA GLY A 59 -4.13 -0.47 -1.31
C GLY A 59 -4.62 -1.22 -2.53
N THR A 60 -3.68 -1.63 -3.36
CA THR A 60 -3.96 -2.43 -4.55
C THR A 60 -3.17 -3.73 -4.52
N ASP A 61 -3.70 -4.78 -5.11
CA ASP A 61 -3.06 -6.10 -5.07
C ASP A 61 -3.36 -6.89 -6.34
N VAL A 62 -2.40 -6.95 -7.24
CA VAL A 62 -2.42 -7.83 -8.41
C VAL A 62 -1.72 -9.16 -8.10
N GLY A 63 -0.58 -9.12 -7.43
CA GLY A 63 0.25 -10.28 -7.12
C GLY A 63 0.77 -10.34 -5.68
N GLY A 64 0.16 -9.57 -4.74
CA GLY A 64 0.60 -9.52 -3.35
C GLY A 64 0.78 -8.11 -2.79
N SER A 65 0.62 -7.09 -3.63
CA SER A 65 0.96 -5.70 -3.29
C SER A 65 0.18 -5.06 -2.14
N LEU A 66 -0.86 -5.69 -1.64
CA LEU A 66 -1.57 -5.33 -0.42
C LEU A 66 -1.20 -6.27 0.73
N ARG A 67 -1.16 -7.57 0.45
CA ARG A 67 -0.92 -8.62 1.45
C ARG A 67 0.53 -8.66 1.93
N ILE A 68 1.49 -8.43 1.04
CA ILE A 68 2.92 -8.43 1.38
C ILE A 68 3.26 -7.30 2.36
N PRO A 69 2.94 -6.03 2.07
CA PRO A 69 3.24 -4.96 3.03
C PRO A 69 2.46 -5.11 4.34
N ALA A 70 1.23 -5.62 4.30
CA ALA A 70 0.49 -5.94 5.53
C ALA A 70 1.22 -6.98 6.39
N ALA A 71 1.71 -8.05 5.79
CA ALA A 71 2.49 -9.06 6.50
C ALA A 71 3.81 -8.51 7.07
N PHE A 72 4.50 -7.64 6.31
CA PHE A 72 5.78 -7.07 6.72
C PHE A 72 5.65 -6.03 7.84
N CYS A 73 4.55 -5.28 7.85
CA CYS A 73 4.28 -4.24 8.85
C CYS A 73 3.33 -4.70 9.97
N GLY A 74 2.87 -5.95 9.96
CA GLY A 74 2.00 -6.49 11.00
C GLY A 74 0.59 -5.87 11.00
N THR A 75 0.11 -5.38 9.86
CA THR A 75 -1.25 -4.83 9.74
C THR A 75 -2.23 -5.88 9.21
N VAL A 76 -3.51 -5.67 9.51
CA VAL A 76 -4.60 -6.51 8.97
C VAL A 76 -5.02 -5.98 7.60
N THR A 77 -5.24 -6.88 6.65
CA THR A 77 -5.72 -6.51 5.33
C THR A 77 -6.71 -7.52 4.77
N LEU A 78 -7.58 -7.05 3.90
CA LEU A 78 -8.53 -7.87 3.15
C LEU A 78 -8.34 -7.60 1.65
N LYS A 79 -8.00 -8.64 0.91
CA LYS A 79 -8.08 -8.65 -0.55
C LYS A 79 -9.33 -9.42 -0.97
N PRO A 80 -10.40 -8.75 -1.34
CA PRO A 80 -11.63 -9.42 -1.78
C PRO A 80 -11.46 -10.06 -3.16
N THR A 81 -12.42 -10.89 -3.53
CA THR A 81 -12.55 -11.41 -4.90
C THR A 81 -12.64 -10.24 -5.87
N THR A 82 -11.98 -10.37 -7.00
CA THR A 82 -12.01 -9.35 -8.08
C THR A 82 -13.45 -9.02 -8.47
N GLY A 83 -13.72 -7.73 -8.63
CA GLY A 83 -15.05 -7.22 -8.98
C GLY A 83 -15.98 -6.97 -7.78
N ARG A 84 -15.59 -7.30 -6.55
CA ARG A 84 -16.38 -7.01 -5.34
C ARG A 84 -16.35 -5.53 -4.94
N ILE A 85 -15.24 -4.85 -5.23
CA ILE A 85 -15.09 -3.41 -5.00
C ILE A 85 -15.22 -2.72 -6.36
N PHE A 86 -16.10 -1.72 -6.43
CA PHE A 86 -16.27 -0.92 -7.64
C PHE A 86 -15.01 -0.08 -7.92
N GLU A 87 -14.42 -0.26 -9.09
CA GLU A 87 -13.19 0.41 -9.53
C GLU A 87 -13.48 1.53 -10.55
N GLY A 88 -14.62 2.18 -10.46
CA GLY A 88 -14.99 3.29 -11.35
C GLY A 88 -14.00 4.45 -11.27
N GLY A 89 -13.61 4.98 -12.42
CA GLY A 89 -12.64 6.08 -12.52
C GLY A 89 -11.17 5.66 -12.46
N ARG A 90 -10.88 4.40 -12.21
CA ARG A 90 -9.52 3.89 -12.22
C ARG A 90 -9.09 3.50 -13.64
N ARG A 91 -7.95 4.00 -14.10
CA ARG A 91 -7.30 3.52 -15.32
C ARG A 91 -6.61 2.19 -15.01
N ARG A 92 -7.02 1.11 -15.64
CA ARG A 92 -6.30 -0.16 -15.57
C ARG A 92 -5.04 -0.06 -16.43
N ALA A 93 -3.88 -0.30 -15.83
CA ALA A 93 -2.62 -0.38 -16.56
C ALA A 93 -2.41 -1.77 -17.19
N VAL A 94 -3.10 -2.79 -16.65
CA VAL A 94 -3.07 -4.18 -17.14
C VAL A 94 -4.49 -4.75 -17.04
N SER A 95 -4.99 -5.29 -18.11
CA SER A 95 -6.27 -6.03 -18.18
C SER A 95 -6.05 -7.49 -17.83
#